data_ac2e655ade958ce357c225af398d0cd6
#
_entry.id   ac2e655ade958ce357c225af398d0cd6
#
_cell.length_a   1.000
_cell.length_b   1.000
_cell.length_c   1.000
_cell.angle_alpha   90.00
_cell.angle_beta   90.00
_cell.angle_gamma   90.00
#
_symmetry.space_group_name_H-M   'P 1'
#
loop_
_entity.id
_entity.type
_entity.pdbx_description
1 polymer ?
#
loop_
_entity_poly.entity_id
_entity_poly.type
_entity_poly.pdbx_seq_one_letter_code
_entity_poly.pdbx_strand_id
1 'polypeptide(L)'
;MKNLLIVDPVSTGYNFVEDAVRRGYSPVVLTTKTQREGTIGELRQTGAIGVDETPDITSILYKDFYHQPLFLDERETYEETLRMVREIAPVLVVAGADTGVSLCAKLAADLGLPGNPVEYLDAMTKKDAMHEALKQAGLRYILGQRVSSPEEALTFCRENALASAVVKPLQSAASQGVFLCDTLDEVKAAAEKLLSMKDLFGRPIRDFLVQERIRGPEYIVNTVSSRGKHRLNSLLKYKKEKTAEGGHIYDYIEFMDRLEAGTEELVGYALAVADALHYCYGMIHGEYMVDEKGPVLIEVNCRPMGCSMPSDFLDRIYGQHETDTVLNAMLEPDRFLRDRQKPYRGRRKAYIKLIMVPSEMDAEDYPIWEVARQLKSTYKIAANLPGGAARFVKTRDLETNGGMIYLVHEDAKVAEDDLQTLRLMERDFFQLLMSDGMSGRRTSSGDDSPTDFRALLKECDAHGAILVAADNPQEIEGAQCVTPKTIEDAHKGFDCVVVGYEQPLLEVKGKATALLWLIFNTMELAREGGKVVIPRSTYRYLAYGRKGAEQLMLVKGLALEHTSASRTDAVIGVRPREKNDFTRYHQQAWKEILH
;
A
#
# COMPACT_ATOMS: atom_id res chain seq x y z
N MET A 1 6.16 24.79 -29.36
CA MET A 1 6.78 24.09 -28.21
C MET A 1 7.55 22.88 -28.72
N LYS A 2 8.56 22.38 -28.00
CA LYS A 2 9.30 21.18 -28.39
C LYS A 2 8.50 19.95 -27.91
N ASN A 3 8.43 18.88 -28.71
CA ASN A 3 7.69 17.67 -28.38
C ASN A 3 8.52 16.75 -27.46
N LEU A 4 7.86 16.16 -26.46
CA LEU A 4 8.39 15.14 -25.59
C LEU A 4 7.56 13.88 -25.76
N LEU A 5 8.16 12.78 -26.21
CA LEU A 5 7.47 11.53 -26.46
C LEU A 5 7.48 10.67 -25.18
N ILE A 6 6.31 10.24 -24.76
CA ILE A 6 6.09 9.39 -23.60
C ILE A 6 5.46 8.08 -24.09
N VAL A 7 6.18 6.98 -23.89
CA VAL A 7 5.71 5.66 -24.32
C VAL A 7 5.02 4.98 -23.14
N ASP A 8 3.77 4.61 -23.33
CA ASP A 8 2.90 3.94 -22.33
C ASP A 8 2.87 4.66 -20.98
N PRO A 9 2.42 5.93 -20.88
CA PRO A 9 2.32 6.64 -19.60
C PRO A 9 1.15 6.13 -18.75
N VAL A 10 1.26 4.92 -18.22
CA VAL A 10 0.29 4.35 -17.28
C VAL A 10 0.82 4.35 -15.85
N SER A 11 -0.06 4.19 -14.87
CA SER A 11 0.29 4.23 -13.45
C SER A 11 1.04 5.53 -13.09
N THR A 12 2.18 5.49 -12.39
CA THR A 12 2.96 6.69 -12.06
C THR A 12 3.52 7.41 -13.30
N GLY A 13 3.68 6.69 -14.42
CA GLY A 13 4.08 7.28 -15.70
C GLY A 13 3.16 8.40 -16.21
N TYR A 14 1.92 8.49 -15.73
CA TYR A 14 1.00 9.60 -16.01
C TYR A 14 1.63 10.97 -15.68
N ASN A 15 2.39 11.03 -14.61
CA ASN A 15 2.99 12.28 -14.16
C ASN A 15 3.93 12.91 -15.20
N PHE A 16 4.51 12.13 -16.12
CA PHE A 16 5.33 12.68 -17.21
C PHE A 16 4.59 13.69 -18.08
N VAL A 17 3.29 13.50 -18.30
CA VAL A 17 2.48 14.41 -19.12
C VAL A 17 2.38 15.78 -18.46
N GLU A 18 2.03 15.81 -17.18
CA GLU A 18 1.93 17.03 -16.39
C GLU A 18 3.28 17.73 -16.24
N ASP A 19 4.34 16.96 -16.02
CA ASP A 19 5.69 17.49 -15.86
C ASP A 19 6.23 18.08 -17.17
N ALA A 20 5.93 17.47 -18.31
CA ALA A 20 6.27 18.00 -19.61
C ALA A 20 5.60 19.36 -19.84
N VAL A 21 4.30 19.48 -19.56
CA VAL A 21 3.54 20.73 -19.71
C VAL A 21 4.09 21.81 -18.77
N ARG A 22 4.32 21.50 -17.50
CA ARG A 22 4.91 22.43 -16.52
C ARG A 22 6.26 22.98 -16.95
N ARG A 23 7.03 22.19 -17.72
CA ARG A 23 8.33 22.57 -18.27
C ARG A 23 8.26 23.25 -19.64
N GLY A 24 7.06 23.49 -20.17
CA GLY A 24 6.86 24.16 -21.49
C GLY A 24 7.11 23.25 -22.69
N TYR A 25 7.01 21.91 -22.50
CA TYR A 25 7.05 20.96 -23.61
C TYR A 25 5.62 20.56 -24.01
N SER A 26 5.47 20.09 -25.25
CA SER A 26 4.25 19.48 -25.76
C SER A 26 4.35 17.96 -25.55
N PRO A 27 3.60 17.36 -24.64
CA PRO A 27 3.59 15.91 -24.47
C PRO A 27 2.94 15.23 -25.67
N VAL A 28 3.57 14.15 -26.13
CA VAL A 28 3.03 13.21 -27.12
C VAL A 28 3.04 11.84 -26.51
N VAL A 29 1.91 11.17 -26.50
CA VAL A 29 1.73 9.83 -25.92
C VAL A 29 1.71 8.80 -27.04
N LEU A 30 2.58 7.80 -26.94
CA LEU A 30 2.62 6.66 -27.85
C LEU A 30 2.23 5.39 -27.06
N THR A 31 1.13 4.76 -27.46
CA THR A 31 0.67 3.50 -26.88
C THR A 31 1.20 2.32 -27.69
N THR A 32 1.92 1.41 -27.00
CA THR A 32 2.46 0.20 -27.64
C THR A 32 1.36 -0.82 -27.94
N LYS A 33 1.63 -1.72 -28.91
CA LYS A 33 0.77 -2.89 -29.16
C LYS A 33 0.64 -3.75 -27.91
N THR A 34 1.75 -3.98 -27.21
CA THR A 34 1.78 -4.78 -25.99
C THR A 34 0.86 -4.19 -24.91
N GLN A 35 0.91 -2.87 -24.70
CA GLN A 35 0.02 -2.20 -23.73
C GLN A 35 -1.45 -2.32 -24.14
N ARG A 36 -1.76 -2.14 -25.43
CA ARG A 36 -3.14 -2.28 -25.93
C ARG A 36 -3.67 -3.70 -25.78
N GLU A 37 -2.89 -4.69 -26.19
CA GLU A 37 -3.26 -6.11 -26.08
C GLU A 37 -3.45 -6.55 -24.62
N GLY A 38 -2.56 -6.12 -23.73
CA GLY A 38 -2.66 -6.37 -22.29
C GLY A 38 -3.95 -5.78 -21.69
N THR A 39 -4.25 -4.52 -22.01
CA THR A 39 -5.46 -3.84 -21.52
C THR A 39 -6.73 -4.51 -22.07
N ILE A 40 -6.77 -4.87 -23.35
CA ILE A 40 -7.90 -5.62 -23.93
C ILE A 40 -8.07 -6.99 -23.25
N GLY A 41 -6.96 -7.68 -23.01
CA GLY A 41 -6.95 -8.97 -22.31
C GLY A 41 -7.55 -8.89 -20.91
N GLU A 42 -7.16 -7.89 -20.14
CA GLU A 42 -7.68 -7.61 -18.79
C GLU A 42 -9.18 -7.27 -18.82
N LEU A 43 -9.60 -6.39 -19.71
CA LEU A 43 -11.02 -6.03 -19.87
C LEU A 43 -11.91 -7.21 -20.23
N ARG A 44 -11.41 -8.14 -21.07
CA ARG A 44 -12.11 -9.39 -21.41
C ARG A 44 -12.15 -10.36 -20.24
N GLN A 45 -11.06 -10.47 -19.51
CA GLN A 45 -10.96 -11.37 -18.34
C GLN A 45 -11.92 -10.93 -17.22
N THR A 46 -12.07 -9.63 -17.02
CA THR A 46 -12.99 -9.05 -16.02
C THR A 46 -14.44 -9.00 -16.51
N GLY A 47 -14.69 -9.33 -17.77
CA GLY A 47 -16.02 -9.24 -18.38
C GLY A 47 -16.50 -7.80 -18.66
N ALA A 48 -15.60 -6.83 -18.60
CA ALA A 48 -15.91 -5.44 -18.88
C ALA A 48 -16.20 -5.18 -20.37
N ILE A 49 -15.69 -6.05 -21.26
CA ILE A 49 -15.98 -6.04 -22.70
C ILE A 49 -16.24 -7.46 -23.22
N GLY A 50 -17.00 -7.57 -24.32
CA GLY A 50 -17.23 -8.84 -25.05
C GLY A 50 -15.98 -9.32 -25.81
N VAL A 51 -15.96 -10.61 -26.17
CA VAL A 51 -14.83 -11.24 -26.89
C VAL A 51 -14.53 -10.56 -28.23
N ASP A 52 -15.54 -10.10 -28.92
CA ASP A 52 -15.45 -9.47 -30.25
C ASP A 52 -15.43 -7.93 -30.19
N GLU A 53 -15.49 -7.34 -29.00
CA GLU A 53 -15.41 -5.88 -28.84
C GLU A 53 -13.99 -5.36 -28.98
N THR A 54 -13.86 -4.24 -29.73
CA THR A 54 -12.61 -3.50 -29.88
C THR A 54 -12.81 -2.10 -29.28
N PRO A 55 -12.50 -1.91 -28.00
CA PRO A 55 -12.70 -0.65 -27.32
C PRO A 55 -11.67 0.40 -27.79
N ASP A 56 -12.01 1.68 -27.61
CA ASP A 56 -11.04 2.76 -27.70
C ASP A 56 -10.12 2.75 -26.47
N ILE A 57 -8.96 2.11 -26.62
CA ILE A 57 -8.00 1.91 -25.56
C ILE A 57 -7.43 3.25 -25.06
N THR A 58 -7.24 4.22 -25.94
CA THR A 58 -6.75 5.56 -25.61
C THR A 58 -7.72 6.24 -24.62
N SER A 59 -9.00 6.21 -24.90
CA SER A 59 -10.03 6.77 -24.02
C SER A 59 -10.12 6.04 -22.68
N ILE A 60 -9.81 4.74 -22.64
CA ILE A 60 -9.84 3.96 -21.40
C ILE A 60 -8.60 4.26 -20.54
N LEU A 61 -7.39 4.17 -21.14
CA LEU A 61 -6.13 4.34 -20.42
C LEU A 61 -5.92 5.77 -19.92
N TYR A 62 -6.33 6.78 -20.70
CA TYR A 62 -5.92 8.16 -20.50
C TYR A 62 -7.09 9.11 -20.21
N LYS A 63 -8.24 8.56 -19.79
CA LYS A 63 -9.45 9.34 -19.45
C LYS A 63 -9.24 10.40 -18.38
N ASP A 64 -8.31 10.15 -17.47
CA ASP A 64 -8.07 10.99 -16.29
C ASP A 64 -6.94 12.02 -16.52
N PHE A 65 -6.40 12.13 -17.75
CA PHE A 65 -5.43 13.17 -18.06
C PHE A 65 -6.08 14.56 -18.01
N TYR A 66 -5.52 15.41 -17.16
CA TYR A 66 -5.94 16.81 -17.09
C TYR A 66 -5.61 17.57 -18.37
N HIS A 67 -4.39 17.36 -18.92
CA HIS A 67 -3.98 17.87 -20.21
C HIS A 67 -4.21 16.82 -21.29
N GLN A 68 -4.65 17.26 -22.47
CA GLN A 68 -4.87 16.37 -23.61
C GLN A 68 -3.65 16.41 -24.54
N PRO A 69 -2.72 15.42 -24.46
CA PRO A 69 -1.58 15.32 -25.35
C PRO A 69 -2.01 14.86 -26.75
N LEU A 70 -1.09 14.92 -27.71
CA LEU A 70 -1.26 14.19 -28.97
C LEU A 70 -1.12 12.69 -28.68
N PHE A 71 -2.13 11.91 -29.00
CA PHE A 71 -2.12 10.45 -28.85
C PHE A 71 -1.73 9.78 -30.18
N LEU A 72 -0.87 8.79 -30.08
CA LEU A 72 -0.39 7.96 -31.18
C LEU A 72 -0.42 6.51 -30.78
N ASP A 73 -0.60 5.64 -31.77
CA ASP A 73 -0.50 4.20 -31.64
C ASP A 73 0.72 3.66 -32.38
N GLU A 74 1.40 2.70 -31.77
CA GLU A 74 2.43 1.91 -32.44
C GLU A 74 1.86 1.26 -33.70
N ARG A 75 2.57 1.40 -34.84
CA ARG A 75 2.17 0.92 -36.17
C ARG A 75 2.47 -0.57 -36.32
N GLU A 76 2.04 -1.15 -37.46
CA GLU A 76 2.23 -2.58 -37.73
C GLU A 76 3.71 -2.96 -37.75
N THR A 77 4.55 -2.12 -38.32
CA THR A 77 5.99 -2.31 -38.34
C THR A 77 6.72 -1.25 -37.53
N TYR A 78 7.92 -1.59 -37.07
CA TYR A 78 8.79 -0.63 -36.38
C TYR A 78 9.14 0.56 -37.27
N GLU A 79 9.43 0.31 -38.55
CA GLU A 79 9.81 1.33 -39.54
C GLU A 79 8.68 2.37 -39.74
N GLU A 80 7.44 1.94 -39.74
CA GLU A 80 6.29 2.84 -39.82
C GLU A 80 6.15 3.68 -38.54
N THR A 81 6.34 3.06 -37.38
CA THR A 81 6.34 3.75 -36.08
C THR A 81 7.46 4.79 -36.03
N LEU A 82 8.68 4.41 -36.42
CA LEU A 82 9.83 5.29 -36.43
C LEU A 82 9.64 6.50 -37.40
N ARG A 83 9.03 6.24 -38.58
CA ARG A 83 8.72 7.32 -39.56
C ARG A 83 7.73 8.32 -38.95
N MET A 84 6.66 7.87 -38.36
CA MET A 84 5.68 8.70 -37.67
C MET A 84 6.31 9.51 -36.52
N VAL A 85 7.17 8.89 -35.72
CA VAL A 85 7.87 9.60 -34.63
C VAL A 85 8.88 10.62 -35.16
N ARG A 86 9.58 10.36 -36.27
CA ARG A 86 10.47 11.33 -36.94
C ARG A 86 9.74 12.59 -37.39
N GLU A 87 8.51 12.48 -37.88
CA GLU A 87 7.69 13.65 -38.29
C GLU A 87 7.35 14.54 -37.10
N ILE A 88 7.18 13.94 -35.88
CA ILE A 88 6.92 14.67 -34.66
C ILE A 88 8.18 15.37 -34.12
N ALA A 89 9.35 14.85 -34.48
CA ALA A 89 10.66 15.38 -34.08
C ALA A 89 10.76 15.60 -32.53
N PRO A 90 10.58 14.56 -31.70
CA PRO A 90 10.69 14.71 -30.26
C PRO A 90 12.12 15.05 -29.86
N VAL A 91 12.27 15.84 -28.79
CA VAL A 91 13.60 16.16 -28.23
C VAL A 91 14.00 15.15 -27.15
N LEU A 92 13.06 14.33 -26.70
CA LEU A 92 13.26 13.31 -25.68
C LEU A 92 12.21 12.20 -25.84
N VAL A 93 12.61 10.95 -25.56
CA VAL A 93 11.72 9.80 -25.45
C VAL A 93 11.89 9.19 -24.07
N VAL A 94 10.78 8.95 -23.36
CA VAL A 94 10.76 8.34 -22.02
C VAL A 94 9.75 7.19 -21.95
N ALA A 95 10.06 6.15 -21.17
CA ALA A 95 9.13 5.05 -20.90
C ALA A 95 8.32 5.34 -19.63
N GLY A 96 7.01 5.29 -19.73
CA GLY A 96 6.09 5.43 -18.59
C GLY A 96 5.76 4.11 -17.90
N ALA A 97 5.87 2.98 -18.63
CA ALA A 97 5.61 1.63 -18.12
C ALA A 97 6.58 0.60 -18.70
N ASP A 98 6.56 -0.62 -18.18
CA ASP A 98 7.44 -1.73 -18.62
C ASP A 98 7.24 -2.08 -20.10
N THR A 99 5.99 -2.04 -20.57
CA THR A 99 5.61 -2.29 -21.96
C THR A 99 6.28 -1.33 -22.95
N GLY A 100 6.58 -0.10 -22.51
CA GLY A 100 7.21 0.95 -23.32
C GLY A 100 8.73 0.92 -23.36
N VAL A 101 9.40 0.19 -22.46
CA VAL A 101 10.87 0.28 -22.26
C VAL A 101 11.65 -0.07 -23.53
N SER A 102 11.32 -1.19 -24.18
CA SER A 102 12.03 -1.66 -25.36
C SER A 102 11.83 -0.73 -26.57
N LEU A 103 10.59 -0.27 -26.79
CA LEU A 103 10.29 0.67 -27.89
C LEU A 103 10.96 2.03 -27.66
N CYS A 104 10.91 2.52 -26.40
CA CYS A 104 11.57 3.77 -26.00
C CYS A 104 13.08 3.76 -26.32
N ALA A 105 13.79 2.69 -25.95
CA ALA A 105 15.23 2.59 -26.20
C ALA A 105 15.56 2.53 -27.69
N LYS A 106 14.82 1.74 -28.49
CA LYS A 106 15.01 1.66 -29.95
C LYS A 106 14.77 3.01 -30.63
N LEU A 107 13.66 3.67 -30.30
CA LEU A 107 13.33 4.99 -30.85
C LEU A 107 14.40 6.04 -30.47
N ALA A 108 14.85 6.05 -29.22
CA ALA A 108 15.90 6.97 -28.79
C ALA A 108 17.20 6.74 -29.58
N ALA A 109 17.62 5.49 -29.77
CA ALA A 109 18.80 5.14 -30.54
C ALA A 109 18.71 5.60 -32.00
N ASP A 110 17.60 5.27 -32.71
CA ASP A 110 17.43 5.62 -34.14
C ASP A 110 17.17 7.12 -34.41
N LEU A 111 16.79 7.85 -33.34
CA LEU A 111 16.63 9.32 -33.40
C LEU A 111 17.90 10.06 -32.93
N GLY A 112 18.93 9.35 -32.44
CA GLY A 112 20.13 9.97 -31.88
C GLY A 112 19.87 10.75 -30.60
N LEU A 113 18.85 10.35 -29.82
CA LEU A 113 18.46 10.97 -28.56
C LEU A 113 19.07 10.23 -27.37
N PRO A 114 19.17 10.87 -26.18
CA PRO A 114 19.56 10.19 -24.96
C PRO A 114 18.66 8.98 -24.67
N GLY A 115 19.27 7.81 -24.50
CA GLY A 115 18.56 6.56 -24.26
C GLY A 115 19.48 5.45 -23.78
N ASN A 116 18.91 4.30 -23.49
CA ASN A 116 19.65 3.12 -23.05
C ASN A 116 20.13 2.29 -24.26
N PRO A 117 21.31 1.62 -24.17
CA PRO A 117 21.84 0.81 -25.25
C PRO A 117 20.92 -0.37 -25.57
N VAL A 118 20.59 -0.54 -26.84
CA VAL A 118 19.63 -1.56 -27.31
C VAL A 118 20.15 -2.99 -27.09
N GLU A 119 21.46 -3.18 -27.17
CA GLU A 119 22.13 -4.47 -26.97
C GLU A 119 22.00 -5.05 -25.55
N TYR A 120 21.68 -4.21 -24.54
CA TYR A 120 21.49 -4.64 -23.14
C TYR A 120 20.01 -4.68 -22.71
N LEU A 121 19.05 -4.50 -23.64
CA LEU A 121 17.62 -4.50 -23.30
C LEU A 121 17.15 -5.78 -22.63
N ASP A 122 17.68 -6.94 -23.02
CA ASP A 122 17.31 -8.21 -22.40
C ASP A 122 17.68 -8.21 -20.90
N ALA A 123 18.84 -7.70 -20.54
CA ALA A 123 19.24 -7.58 -19.14
C ALA A 123 18.38 -6.56 -18.35
N MET A 124 17.77 -5.58 -19.03
CA MET A 124 16.89 -4.58 -18.41
C MET A 124 15.43 -5.02 -18.29
N THR A 125 15.00 -6.07 -19.04
CA THR A 125 13.57 -6.43 -19.16
C THR A 125 13.26 -7.90 -18.88
N LYS A 126 14.26 -8.78 -18.85
CA LYS A 126 14.07 -10.22 -18.63
C LYS A 126 14.80 -10.69 -17.36
N LYS A 127 14.06 -11.32 -16.44
CA LYS A 127 14.59 -11.73 -15.12
C LYS A 127 15.81 -12.65 -15.19
N ASP A 128 15.84 -13.59 -16.13
CA ASP A 128 16.96 -14.52 -16.33
C ASP A 128 18.20 -13.80 -16.87
N ALA A 129 18.06 -12.99 -17.92
CA ALA A 129 19.16 -12.19 -18.47
C ALA A 129 19.69 -11.14 -17.48
N MET A 130 18.83 -10.59 -16.66
CA MET A 130 19.17 -9.66 -15.58
C MET A 130 20.13 -10.30 -14.56
N HIS A 131 19.78 -11.46 -14.03
CA HIS A 131 20.65 -12.18 -13.09
C HIS A 131 21.95 -12.68 -13.73
N GLU A 132 21.93 -13.05 -15.01
CA GLU A 132 23.15 -13.41 -15.74
C GLU A 132 24.09 -12.20 -15.90
N ALA A 133 23.56 -11.01 -16.18
CA ALA A 133 24.36 -9.79 -16.23
C ALA A 133 25.01 -9.46 -14.87
N LEU A 134 24.29 -9.63 -13.76
CA LEU A 134 24.86 -9.48 -12.41
C LEU A 134 25.98 -10.48 -12.13
N LYS A 135 25.78 -11.74 -12.52
CA LYS A 135 26.80 -12.80 -12.38
C LYS A 135 28.06 -12.45 -13.15
N GLN A 136 27.94 -11.99 -14.40
CA GLN A 136 29.07 -11.58 -15.23
C GLN A 136 29.81 -10.37 -14.64
N ALA A 137 29.09 -9.46 -13.99
CA ALA A 137 29.67 -8.32 -13.28
C ALA A 137 30.27 -8.67 -11.90
N GLY A 138 30.21 -9.95 -11.46
CA GLY A 138 30.69 -10.39 -10.16
C GLY A 138 29.85 -9.90 -8.97
N LEU A 139 28.62 -9.46 -9.23
CA LEU A 139 27.68 -9.07 -8.18
C LEU A 139 26.91 -10.28 -7.65
N ARG A 140 26.41 -10.18 -6.43
CA ARG A 140 25.49 -11.18 -5.91
C ARG A 140 24.22 -11.21 -6.78
N TYR A 141 23.75 -12.41 -7.09
CA TYR A 141 22.54 -12.66 -7.87
C TYR A 141 21.75 -13.82 -7.25
N ILE A 142 20.47 -13.94 -7.61
CA ILE A 142 19.66 -15.07 -7.20
C ILE A 142 19.94 -16.24 -8.14
N LEU A 143 20.36 -17.37 -7.57
CA LEU A 143 20.55 -18.60 -8.32
C LEU A 143 19.20 -19.09 -8.84
N GLY A 144 19.07 -19.27 -10.15
CA GLY A 144 17.83 -19.70 -10.76
C GLY A 144 18.02 -20.31 -12.13
N GLN A 145 17.00 -21.04 -12.58
CA GLN A 145 16.99 -21.68 -13.88
C GLN A 145 15.60 -21.61 -14.49
N ARG A 146 15.54 -21.33 -15.78
CA ARG A 146 14.34 -21.49 -16.59
C ARG A 146 14.13 -22.97 -16.87
N VAL A 147 12.94 -23.48 -16.61
CA VAL A 147 12.56 -24.88 -16.73
C VAL A 147 11.18 -25.00 -17.37
N SER A 148 10.89 -26.17 -17.94
CA SER A 148 9.63 -26.47 -18.65
C SER A 148 8.82 -27.61 -18.01
N SER A 149 9.36 -28.24 -16.97
CA SER A 149 8.70 -29.34 -16.28
C SER A 149 8.96 -29.34 -14.76
N PRO A 150 8.09 -29.96 -13.96
CA PRO A 150 8.33 -30.18 -12.54
C PRO A 150 9.62 -30.97 -12.25
N GLU A 151 9.95 -31.93 -13.11
CA GLU A 151 11.13 -32.78 -12.99
C GLU A 151 12.42 -31.97 -13.14
N GLU A 152 12.48 -31.06 -14.12
CA GLU A 152 13.61 -30.13 -14.29
C GLU A 152 13.75 -29.20 -13.07
N ALA A 153 12.63 -28.68 -12.53
CA ALA A 153 12.64 -27.85 -11.33
C ALA A 153 13.21 -28.61 -10.12
N LEU A 154 12.79 -29.84 -9.91
CA LEU A 154 13.30 -30.70 -8.83
C LEU A 154 14.78 -31.07 -9.03
N THR A 155 15.20 -31.32 -10.27
CA THR A 155 16.60 -31.60 -10.61
C THR A 155 17.48 -30.40 -10.27
N PHE A 156 17.09 -29.21 -10.71
CA PHE A 156 17.78 -27.96 -10.36
C PHE A 156 17.91 -27.78 -8.83
N CYS A 157 16.83 -27.99 -8.07
CA CYS A 157 16.86 -27.85 -6.62
C CYS A 157 17.83 -28.86 -5.98
N ARG A 158 17.88 -30.14 -6.44
CA ARG A 158 18.76 -31.16 -5.90
C ARG A 158 20.23 -30.90 -6.24
N GLU A 159 20.52 -30.53 -7.49
CA GLU A 159 21.88 -30.21 -7.95
C GLU A 159 22.50 -29.03 -7.20
N ASN A 160 21.66 -28.07 -6.79
CA ASN A 160 22.09 -26.89 -6.06
C ASN A 160 21.84 -26.97 -4.54
N ALA A 161 21.50 -28.14 -4.01
CA ALA A 161 21.22 -28.38 -2.59
C ALA A 161 20.18 -27.42 -1.98
N LEU A 162 19.16 -27.01 -2.75
CA LEU A 162 18.11 -26.14 -2.31
C LEU A 162 16.99 -26.93 -1.61
N ALA A 163 16.79 -26.69 -0.32
CA ALA A 163 15.69 -27.27 0.44
C ALA A 163 14.36 -26.51 0.21
N SER A 164 14.42 -25.25 -0.18
CA SER A 164 13.29 -24.37 -0.48
C SER A 164 13.57 -23.56 -1.73
N ALA A 165 12.51 -23.23 -2.48
CA ALA A 165 12.65 -22.49 -3.74
C ALA A 165 11.48 -21.55 -3.98
N VAL A 166 11.63 -20.65 -4.95
CA VAL A 166 10.56 -19.85 -5.53
C VAL A 166 10.28 -20.36 -6.93
N VAL A 167 9.01 -20.62 -7.22
CA VAL A 167 8.51 -20.99 -8.56
C VAL A 167 7.65 -19.85 -9.07
N LYS A 168 7.99 -19.27 -10.23
CA LYS A 168 7.30 -18.09 -10.75
C LYS A 168 7.29 -18.03 -12.28
N PRO A 169 6.30 -17.35 -12.91
CA PRO A 169 6.33 -17.10 -14.36
C PRO A 169 7.56 -16.27 -14.76
N LEU A 170 8.01 -16.40 -16.01
CA LEU A 170 9.06 -15.54 -16.58
C LEU A 170 8.63 -14.07 -16.66
N GLN A 171 7.35 -13.83 -16.93
CA GLN A 171 6.73 -12.53 -16.97
C GLN A 171 5.48 -12.54 -16.09
N SER A 172 5.44 -11.71 -15.07
CA SER A 172 4.30 -11.55 -14.16
C SER A 172 4.33 -10.15 -13.56
N ALA A 173 3.15 -9.67 -13.16
CA ALA A 173 2.98 -8.43 -12.41
C ALA A 173 2.33 -8.74 -11.05
N ALA A 174 2.48 -7.85 -10.06
CA ALA A 174 1.80 -7.89 -8.76
C ALA A 174 1.92 -9.23 -8.01
N SER A 175 3.05 -9.94 -8.14
CA SER A 175 3.29 -11.27 -7.54
C SER A 175 2.35 -12.38 -8.03
N GLN A 176 1.64 -12.19 -9.14
CA GLN A 176 0.73 -13.19 -9.69
C GLN A 176 1.50 -14.44 -10.15
N GLY A 177 1.08 -15.62 -9.69
CA GLY A 177 1.73 -16.89 -10.02
C GLY A 177 3.08 -17.12 -9.34
N VAL A 178 3.44 -16.36 -8.30
CA VAL A 178 4.65 -16.57 -7.50
C VAL A 178 4.34 -17.49 -6.34
N PHE A 179 5.05 -18.64 -6.28
CA PHE A 179 4.91 -19.64 -5.22
C PHE A 179 6.19 -19.71 -4.40
N LEU A 180 6.06 -19.50 -3.10
CA LEU A 180 7.14 -19.63 -2.13
C LEU A 180 7.09 -21.04 -1.53
N CYS A 181 7.96 -21.92 -1.97
CA CYS A 181 7.98 -23.33 -1.59
C CYS A 181 9.00 -23.59 -0.47
N ASP A 182 8.54 -24.17 0.63
CA ASP A 182 9.39 -24.56 1.77
C ASP A 182 9.95 -25.98 1.62
N THR A 183 9.35 -26.81 0.74
CA THR A 183 9.73 -28.20 0.48
C THR A 183 9.80 -28.49 -1.03
N LEU A 184 10.49 -29.58 -1.40
CA LEU A 184 10.55 -30.03 -2.79
C LEU A 184 9.18 -30.53 -3.31
N ASP A 185 8.33 -31.05 -2.44
CA ASP A 185 6.96 -31.46 -2.82
C ASP A 185 6.12 -30.24 -3.17
N GLU A 186 6.28 -29.13 -2.42
CA GLU A 186 5.65 -27.85 -2.77
C GLU A 186 6.19 -27.28 -4.07
N VAL A 187 7.49 -27.44 -4.38
CA VAL A 187 8.07 -27.03 -5.68
C VAL A 187 7.40 -27.78 -6.82
N LYS A 188 7.20 -29.10 -6.68
CA LYS A 188 6.52 -29.92 -7.67
C LYS A 188 5.07 -29.45 -7.87
N ALA A 189 4.33 -29.33 -6.78
CA ALA A 189 2.92 -28.90 -6.85
C ALA A 189 2.77 -27.48 -7.44
N ALA A 190 3.67 -26.56 -7.10
CA ALA A 190 3.69 -25.21 -7.65
C ALA A 190 3.98 -25.20 -9.15
N ALA A 191 4.93 -26.02 -9.62
CA ALA A 191 5.26 -26.17 -11.03
C ALA A 191 4.09 -26.73 -11.84
N GLU A 192 3.44 -27.80 -11.34
CA GLU A 192 2.24 -28.38 -11.96
C GLU A 192 1.10 -27.36 -12.06
N LYS A 193 0.86 -26.62 -10.96
CA LYS A 193 -0.16 -25.58 -10.93
C LYS A 193 0.15 -24.46 -11.91
N LEU A 194 1.40 -23.99 -11.96
CA LEU A 194 1.79 -22.91 -12.87
C LEU A 194 1.61 -23.27 -14.34
N LEU A 195 1.98 -24.51 -14.73
CA LEU A 195 1.78 -25.02 -16.09
C LEU A 195 0.30 -25.19 -16.48
N SER A 196 -0.60 -25.26 -15.49
CA SER A 196 -2.06 -25.28 -15.74
C SER A 196 -2.66 -23.87 -15.88
N MET A 197 -1.90 -22.81 -15.59
CA MET A 197 -2.34 -21.42 -15.64
C MET A 197 -2.11 -20.81 -17.04
N LYS A 198 -2.70 -19.62 -17.23
CA LYS A 198 -2.43 -18.75 -18.37
C LYS A 198 -1.65 -17.52 -17.90
N ASP A 199 -0.82 -16.98 -18.78
CA ASP A 199 -0.12 -15.72 -18.57
C ASP A 199 -1.08 -14.51 -18.62
N LEU A 200 -0.57 -13.32 -18.38
CA LEU A 200 -1.34 -12.05 -18.43
C LEU A 200 -2.02 -11.79 -19.80
N PHE A 201 -1.55 -12.46 -20.86
CA PHE A 201 -2.11 -12.36 -22.22
C PHE A 201 -3.04 -13.53 -22.57
N GLY A 202 -3.42 -14.37 -21.59
CA GLY A 202 -4.31 -15.52 -21.79
C GLY A 202 -3.66 -16.72 -22.47
N ARG A 203 -2.33 -16.74 -22.66
CA ARG A 203 -1.57 -17.83 -23.30
C ARG A 203 -1.16 -18.88 -22.26
N PRO A 204 -1.16 -20.18 -22.59
CA PRO A 204 -0.67 -21.22 -21.70
C PRO A 204 0.79 -20.96 -21.28
N ILE A 205 1.09 -21.05 -19.99
CA ILE A 205 2.46 -20.98 -19.47
C ILE A 205 3.15 -22.31 -19.83
N ARG A 206 4.27 -22.23 -20.55
CA ARG A 206 5.06 -23.41 -20.96
C ARG A 206 6.40 -23.51 -20.24
N ASP A 207 6.95 -22.37 -19.89
CA ASP A 207 8.23 -22.26 -19.19
C ASP A 207 8.05 -21.36 -17.96
N PHE A 208 8.80 -21.64 -16.93
CA PHE A 208 8.78 -20.86 -15.69
C PHE A 208 10.18 -20.81 -15.08
N LEU A 209 10.36 -19.97 -14.07
CA LEU A 209 11.61 -19.80 -13.36
C LEU A 209 11.51 -20.50 -12.00
N VAL A 210 12.50 -21.35 -11.71
CA VAL A 210 12.77 -21.85 -10.37
C VAL A 210 14.02 -21.17 -9.82
N GLN A 211 13.95 -20.64 -8.59
CA GLN A 211 15.04 -19.87 -7.98
C GLN A 211 15.24 -20.28 -6.52
N GLU A 212 16.47 -20.06 -6.01
CA GLU A 212 16.68 -20.11 -4.57
C GLU A 212 15.77 -19.12 -3.84
N ARG A 213 15.32 -19.52 -2.65
CA ARG A 213 14.44 -18.67 -1.84
C ARG A 213 15.26 -17.80 -0.91
N ILE A 214 15.21 -16.50 -1.13
CA ILE A 214 15.81 -15.50 -0.25
C ILE A 214 14.84 -15.20 0.91
N ARG A 215 15.37 -15.04 2.11
CA ARG A 215 14.60 -14.71 3.32
C ARG A 215 15.18 -13.47 3.95
N GLY A 216 14.36 -12.45 4.10
CA GLY A 216 14.78 -11.18 4.69
C GLY A 216 13.78 -10.05 4.42
N PRO A 217 14.04 -8.85 4.92
CA PRO A 217 13.25 -7.68 4.58
C PRO A 217 13.40 -7.32 3.11
N GLU A 218 12.32 -6.85 2.51
CA GLU A 218 12.23 -6.42 1.13
C GLU A 218 12.23 -4.90 1.04
N TYR A 219 13.03 -4.39 0.12
CA TYR A 219 13.23 -2.97 -0.11
C TYR A 219 13.01 -2.63 -1.58
N ILE A 220 12.57 -1.40 -1.80
CA ILE A 220 12.57 -0.75 -3.09
C ILE A 220 13.67 0.31 -3.09
N VAL A 221 14.55 0.23 -4.07
CA VAL A 221 15.54 1.29 -4.33
C VAL A 221 15.27 1.86 -5.71
N ASN A 222 14.66 3.04 -5.74
CA ASN A 222 14.45 3.78 -6.98
C ASN A 222 15.69 4.64 -7.26
N THR A 223 16.32 4.41 -8.40
CA THR A 223 17.48 5.19 -8.83
C THR A 223 17.20 5.93 -10.13
N VAL A 224 17.78 7.11 -10.30
CA VAL A 224 17.74 7.86 -11.55
C VAL A 224 19.14 7.96 -12.13
N SER A 225 19.22 7.80 -13.44
CA SER A 225 20.47 7.76 -14.20
C SER A 225 20.52 8.85 -15.27
N SER A 226 21.72 9.39 -15.45
CA SER A 226 22.06 10.28 -16.55
C SER A 226 23.48 10.02 -17.01
N ARG A 227 23.68 9.74 -18.29
CA ARG A 227 25.00 9.42 -18.88
C ARG A 227 25.73 8.29 -18.12
N GLY A 228 25.00 7.24 -17.69
CA GLY A 228 25.56 6.12 -16.91
C GLY A 228 26.04 6.53 -15.51
N LYS A 229 25.54 7.63 -14.96
CA LYS A 229 25.79 8.03 -13.57
C LYS A 229 24.49 8.02 -12.81
N HIS A 230 24.49 7.32 -11.69
CA HIS A 230 23.29 6.97 -10.94
C HIS A 230 23.19 7.76 -9.63
N ARG A 231 21.95 8.03 -9.20
CA ARG A 231 21.62 8.63 -7.91
C ARG A 231 20.42 7.93 -7.31
N LEU A 232 20.45 7.71 -6.01
CA LEU A 232 19.26 7.33 -5.25
C LEU A 232 18.18 8.40 -5.35
N ASN A 233 16.98 8.02 -5.78
CA ASN A 233 15.82 8.89 -5.81
C ASN A 233 14.92 8.69 -4.58
N SER A 234 14.55 7.45 -4.29
CA SER A 234 13.77 7.06 -3.11
C SER A 234 14.14 5.66 -2.64
N LEU A 235 14.03 5.46 -1.33
CA LEU A 235 14.22 4.19 -0.66
C LEU A 235 12.96 3.86 0.13
N LEU A 236 12.38 2.69 -0.12
CA LEU A 236 11.18 2.22 0.53
C LEU A 236 11.43 0.83 1.13
N LYS A 237 10.64 0.51 2.16
CA LYS A 237 10.65 -0.81 2.80
C LYS A 237 9.25 -1.40 2.78
N TYR A 238 9.12 -2.61 2.29
CA TYR A 238 7.87 -3.34 2.34
C TYR A 238 7.71 -4.08 3.68
N LYS A 239 6.54 -3.95 4.27
CA LYS A 239 6.10 -4.83 5.34
C LYS A 239 5.04 -5.76 4.77
N LYS A 240 5.33 -7.07 4.83
CA LYS A 240 4.40 -8.13 4.42
C LYS A 240 3.95 -8.92 5.64
N GLU A 241 2.71 -9.38 5.61
CA GLU A 241 2.13 -10.28 6.60
C GLU A 241 1.89 -11.65 5.95
N LYS A 242 2.11 -12.73 6.71
CA LYS A 242 1.82 -14.09 6.24
C LYS A 242 0.34 -14.38 6.42
N THR A 243 -0.34 -14.86 5.39
CA THR A 243 -1.74 -15.30 5.47
C THR A 243 -1.85 -16.69 6.08
N ALA A 244 -3.03 -17.03 6.59
CA ALA A 244 -3.33 -18.37 7.10
C ALA A 244 -3.16 -19.46 6.02
N GLU A 245 -3.37 -19.10 4.76
CA GLU A 245 -3.21 -19.97 3.59
C GLU A 245 -1.75 -20.07 3.10
N GLY A 246 -0.79 -19.42 3.80
CA GLY A 246 0.64 -19.49 3.51
C GLY A 246 1.16 -18.46 2.51
N GLY A 247 0.28 -17.62 1.95
CA GLY A 247 0.66 -16.49 1.10
C GLY A 247 1.24 -15.32 1.91
N HIS A 248 1.75 -14.31 1.19
CA HIS A 248 2.21 -13.06 1.79
C HIS A 248 1.43 -11.91 1.16
N ILE A 249 0.84 -11.05 2.00
CA ILE A 249 0.16 -9.83 1.59
C ILE A 249 0.90 -8.62 2.12
N TYR A 250 0.80 -7.52 1.39
CA TYR A 250 1.42 -6.26 1.79
C TYR A 250 0.58 -5.60 2.89
N ASP A 251 1.20 -5.31 4.03
CA ASP A 251 0.61 -4.56 5.13
C ASP A 251 0.78 -3.06 4.90
N TYR A 252 2.04 -2.62 4.73
CA TYR A 252 2.33 -1.23 4.41
C TYR A 252 3.66 -1.06 3.67
N ILE A 253 3.80 0.10 3.04
CA ILE A 253 5.04 0.59 2.44
C ILE A 253 5.54 1.75 3.31
N GLU A 254 6.78 1.66 3.78
CA GLU A 254 7.45 2.73 4.49
C GLU A 254 8.35 3.51 3.54
N PHE A 255 8.18 4.83 3.48
CA PHE A 255 9.09 5.73 2.77
C PHE A 255 10.21 6.14 3.74
N MET A 256 11.42 5.68 3.47
CA MET A 256 12.57 5.97 4.32
C MET A 256 13.06 7.38 4.05
N ASP A 257 13.12 8.20 5.08
CA ASP A 257 13.56 9.60 4.99
C ASP A 257 15.08 9.77 5.11
N ARG A 258 15.79 8.73 5.50
CA ARG A 258 17.26 8.69 5.63
C ARG A 258 17.77 7.26 5.46
N LEU A 259 19.07 7.15 5.19
CA LEU A 259 19.75 5.85 5.23
C LEU A 259 19.96 5.43 6.69
N GLU A 260 19.66 4.17 6.97
CA GLU A 260 19.86 3.52 8.26
C GLU A 260 21.02 2.51 8.14
N ALA A 261 21.50 1.99 9.27
CA ALA A 261 22.54 0.97 9.27
C ALA A 261 22.16 -0.23 8.39
N GLY A 262 23.02 -0.59 7.44
CA GLY A 262 22.80 -1.65 6.46
C GLY A 262 22.09 -1.22 5.17
N THR A 263 21.41 -0.08 5.13
CA THR A 263 20.79 0.40 3.88
C THR A 263 21.78 1.12 2.96
N GLU A 264 22.91 1.57 3.48
CA GLU A 264 24.01 2.13 2.67
C GLU A 264 24.61 1.07 1.73
N GLU A 265 24.83 -0.15 2.23
CA GLU A 265 25.31 -1.29 1.43
C GLU A 265 24.28 -1.65 0.36
N LEU A 266 22.99 -1.71 0.71
CA LEU A 266 21.89 -1.93 -0.24
C LEU A 266 21.89 -0.90 -1.36
N VAL A 267 21.99 0.39 -1.03
CA VAL A 267 22.04 1.46 -2.03
C VAL A 267 23.29 1.33 -2.91
N GLY A 268 24.44 1.06 -2.30
CA GLY A 268 25.69 0.81 -3.06
C GLY A 268 25.54 -0.35 -4.05
N TYR A 269 24.95 -1.45 -3.62
CA TYR A 269 24.64 -2.59 -4.46
C TYR A 269 23.66 -2.22 -5.59
N ALA A 270 22.59 -1.48 -5.30
CA ALA A 270 21.62 -1.05 -6.30
C ALA A 270 22.22 -0.14 -7.39
N LEU A 271 23.17 0.72 -7.03
CA LEU A 271 23.91 1.52 -8.00
C LEU A 271 24.84 0.65 -8.86
N ALA A 272 25.49 -0.36 -8.27
CA ALA A 272 26.30 -1.33 -9.00
C ALA A 272 25.45 -2.22 -9.94
N VAL A 273 24.23 -2.55 -9.55
CA VAL A 273 23.24 -3.21 -10.43
C VAL A 273 22.98 -2.37 -11.68
N ALA A 274 22.74 -1.06 -11.52
CA ALA A 274 22.52 -0.18 -12.66
C ALA A 274 23.73 -0.11 -13.60
N ASP A 275 24.96 -0.10 -13.04
CA ASP A 275 26.20 -0.22 -13.84
C ASP A 275 26.28 -1.57 -14.58
N ALA A 276 25.98 -2.69 -13.91
CA ALA A 276 26.02 -4.03 -14.50
C ALA A 276 25.00 -4.25 -15.63
N LEU A 277 23.86 -3.55 -15.56
CA LEU A 277 22.85 -3.52 -16.61
C LEU A 277 23.17 -2.52 -17.74
N HIS A 278 24.29 -1.82 -17.68
CA HIS A 278 24.65 -0.74 -18.62
C HIS A 278 23.55 0.34 -18.74
N TYR A 279 22.86 0.65 -17.64
CA TYR A 279 21.76 1.58 -17.63
C TYR A 279 22.26 3.04 -17.69
N CYS A 280 21.89 3.79 -18.72
CA CYS A 280 22.43 5.10 -18.98
C CYS A 280 21.49 6.25 -18.61
N TYR A 281 20.20 6.11 -18.87
CA TYR A 281 19.22 7.20 -18.75
C TYR A 281 17.86 6.70 -18.24
N GLY A 282 17.24 7.49 -17.38
CA GLY A 282 15.92 7.24 -16.85
C GLY A 282 15.91 6.72 -15.42
N MET A 283 14.84 6.05 -15.02
CA MET A 283 14.65 5.50 -13.68
C MET A 283 14.72 3.98 -13.70
N ILE A 284 15.31 3.43 -12.68
CA ILE A 284 15.14 2.03 -12.27
C ILE A 284 14.30 1.99 -10.99
N HIS A 285 13.16 1.31 -11.05
CA HIS A 285 12.43 0.81 -9.91
C HIS A 285 12.95 -0.60 -9.61
N GLY A 286 13.79 -0.74 -8.59
CA GLY A 286 14.44 -2.00 -8.25
C GLY A 286 13.91 -2.58 -6.95
N GLU A 287 13.59 -3.89 -6.96
CA GLU A 287 13.15 -4.66 -5.81
C GLU A 287 14.31 -5.52 -5.29
N TYR A 288 14.58 -5.42 -4.01
CA TYR A 288 15.73 -6.07 -3.37
C TYR A 288 15.31 -6.74 -2.07
N MET A 289 16.00 -7.83 -1.75
CA MET A 289 15.97 -8.40 -0.40
C MET A 289 17.33 -8.26 0.26
N VAL A 290 17.35 -8.23 1.58
CA VAL A 290 18.58 -8.22 2.38
C VAL A 290 18.52 -9.40 3.35
N ASP A 291 19.45 -10.31 3.24
CA ASP A 291 19.63 -11.43 4.16
C ASP A 291 21.01 -11.36 4.86
N GLU A 292 21.43 -12.40 5.52
CA GLU A 292 22.72 -12.49 6.22
C GLU A 292 23.93 -12.35 5.29
N LYS A 293 23.76 -12.61 3.98
CA LYS A 293 24.80 -12.48 2.95
C LYS A 293 24.83 -11.08 2.32
N GLY A 294 23.98 -10.15 2.79
CA GLY A 294 23.83 -8.81 2.26
C GLY A 294 22.68 -8.63 1.26
N PRO A 295 22.69 -7.55 0.48
CA PRO A 295 21.63 -7.25 -0.49
C PRO A 295 21.68 -8.17 -1.71
N VAL A 296 20.50 -8.47 -2.26
CA VAL A 296 20.34 -9.19 -3.54
C VAL A 296 19.16 -8.65 -4.32
N LEU A 297 19.31 -8.51 -5.63
CA LEU A 297 18.26 -8.07 -6.54
C LEU A 297 17.19 -9.16 -6.71
N ILE A 298 15.91 -8.76 -6.60
CA ILE A 298 14.77 -9.57 -7.04
C ILE A 298 14.48 -9.30 -8.52
N GLU A 299 14.27 -8.02 -8.84
CA GLU A 299 14.07 -7.55 -10.21
C GLU A 299 14.24 -6.03 -10.31
N VAL A 300 14.53 -5.55 -11.52
CA VAL A 300 14.42 -4.14 -11.88
C VAL A 300 13.34 -3.94 -12.93
N ASN A 301 12.69 -2.79 -12.84
CA ASN A 301 11.76 -2.28 -13.83
C ASN A 301 12.29 -0.90 -14.28
N CYS A 302 12.59 -0.74 -15.55
CA CYS A 302 13.27 0.44 -16.09
C CYS A 302 12.29 1.58 -16.38
N ARG A 303 11.48 1.95 -15.39
CA ARG A 303 10.42 2.96 -15.45
C ARG A 303 10.09 3.48 -14.04
N PRO A 304 9.28 4.56 -13.88
CA PRO A 304 8.77 4.98 -12.57
C PRO A 304 8.01 3.86 -11.85
N MET A 305 8.02 3.91 -10.51
CA MET A 305 7.34 2.92 -9.67
C MET A 305 5.85 2.80 -10.02
N GLY A 306 5.25 1.63 -9.81
CA GLY A 306 3.82 1.40 -9.98
C GLY A 306 2.95 2.12 -8.94
N CYS A 307 1.70 1.68 -8.81
CA CYS A 307 0.73 2.17 -7.81
C CYS A 307 0.24 3.61 -8.00
N SER A 308 0.35 4.20 -9.19
CA SER A 308 -0.15 5.56 -9.49
C SER A 308 0.21 6.58 -8.42
N MET A 309 1.51 6.68 -8.10
CA MET A 309 2.01 7.56 -7.05
C MET A 309 1.70 9.03 -7.33
N PRO A 310 0.98 9.73 -6.43
CA PRO A 310 0.76 11.14 -6.60
C PRO A 310 2.07 11.94 -6.51
N SER A 311 2.33 12.80 -7.50
CA SER A 311 3.56 13.60 -7.54
C SER A 311 3.73 14.49 -6.30
N ASP A 312 2.66 15.15 -5.87
CA ASP A 312 2.68 16.03 -4.71
C ASP A 312 2.85 15.28 -3.37
N PHE A 313 2.46 14.01 -3.28
CA PHE A 313 2.78 13.15 -2.13
C PHE A 313 4.29 12.92 -2.03
N LEU A 314 4.94 12.54 -3.14
CA LEU A 314 6.39 12.35 -3.18
C LEU A 314 7.15 13.66 -2.95
N ASP A 315 6.66 14.78 -3.50
CA ASP A 315 7.22 16.11 -3.27
C ASP A 315 7.17 16.52 -1.79
N ARG A 316 6.12 16.16 -1.06
CA ARG A 316 6.04 16.38 0.39
C ARG A 316 7.08 15.58 1.16
N ILE A 317 7.36 14.34 0.71
CA ILE A 317 8.32 13.44 1.36
C ILE A 317 9.75 13.84 1.03
N TYR A 318 10.08 14.02 -0.24
CA TYR A 318 11.46 14.16 -0.72
C TYR A 318 11.79 15.54 -1.29
N GLY A 319 10.77 16.37 -1.59
CA GLY A 319 10.91 17.64 -2.32
C GLY A 319 11.13 17.44 -3.81
N GLN A 320 10.90 16.24 -4.30
CA GLN A 320 10.95 15.83 -5.70
C GLN A 320 10.13 14.57 -5.89
N HIS A 321 9.63 14.33 -7.09
CA HIS A 321 9.00 13.08 -7.48
C HIS A 321 9.74 12.45 -8.68
N GLU A 322 9.34 11.24 -9.02
CA GLU A 322 10.10 10.36 -9.91
C GLU A 322 10.22 10.92 -11.32
N THR A 323 9.10 11.24 -11.97
CA THR A 323 9.05 11.69 -13.36
C THR A 323 9.73 13.06 -13.54
N ASP A 324 9.55 13.98 -12.59
CA ASP A 324 10.26 15.26 -12.58
C ASP A 324 11.78 15.07 -12.48
N THR A 325 12.23 14.13 -11.62
CA THR A 325 13.65 13.83 -11.47
C THR A 325 14.25 13.19 -12.72
N VAL A 326 13.50 12.31 -13.41
CA VAL A 326 13.91 11.75 -14.71
C VAL A 326 14.06 12.85 -15.76
N LEU A 327 13.06 13.73 -15.89
CA LEU A 327 13.14 14.84 -16.85
C LEU A 327 14.30 15.79 -16.52
N ASN A 328 14.57 16.08 -15.23
CA ASN A 328 15.77 16.84 -14.82
C ASN A 328 17.06 16.13 -15.27
N ALA A 329 17.16 14.82 -15.05
CA ALA A 329 18.36 14.06 -15.39
C ALA A 329 18.63 14.01 -16.90
N MET A 330 17.59 14.03 -17.73
CA MET A 330 17.70 13.90 -19.17
C MET A 330 17.78 15.28 -19.88
N LEU A 331 17.06 16.29 -19.42
CA LEU A 331 17.03 17.63 -20.02
C LEU A 331 18.12 18.56 -19.48
N GLU A 332 18.53 18.37 -18.21
CA GLU A 332 19.54 19.17 -17.52
C GLU A 332 20.67 18.29 -16.93
N PRO A 333 21.33 17.44 -17.74
CA PRO A 333 22.25 16.41 -17.25
C PRO A 333 23.39 16.97 -16.40
N ASP A 334 23.94 18.12 -16.74
CA ASP A 334 25.04 18.70 -15.98
C ASP A 334 24.62 19.18 -14.58
N ARG A 335 23.38 19.67 -14.43
CA ARG A 335 22.78 19.99 -13.13
C ARG A 335 22.57 18.72 -12.32
N PHE A 336 21.98 17.70 -12.92
CA PHE A 336 21.78 16.41 -12.27
C PHE A 336 23.10 15.81 -11.77
N LEU A 337 24.16 15.84 -12.59
CA LEU A 337 25.47 15.30 -12.23
C LEU A 337 26.13 16.06 -11.07
N ARG A 338 25.97 17.38 -10.99
CA ARG A 338 26.42 18.17 -9.81
C ARG A 338 25.61 17.80 -8.56
N ASP A 339 24.29 17.69 -8.70
CA ASP A 339 23.39 17.43 -7.58
C ASP A 339 23.41 15.96 -7.10
N ARG A 340 24.01 15.05 -7.88
CA ARG A 340 24.12 13.63 -7.59
C ARG A 340 24.79 13.32 -6.24
N GLN A 341 25.72 14.15 -5.82
CA GLN A 341 26.49 13.97 -4.58
C GLN A 341 25.77 14.50 -3.33
N LYS A 342 24.61 15.13 -3.49
CA LYS A 342 23.84 15.60 -2.33
C LYS A 342 23.39 14.40 -1.48
N PRO A 343 23.48 14.51 -0.15
CA PRO A 343 23.01 13.44 0.73
C PRO A 343 21.52 13.13 0.51
N TYR A 344 21.18 11.87 0.55
CA TYR A 344 19.79 11.43 0.55
C TYR A 344 19.12 11.82 1.86
N ARG A 345 18.05 12.60 1.78
CA ARG A 345 17.29 13.03 2.95
C ARG A 345 15.85 13.35 2.55
N GLY A 346 14.92 12.66 3.19
CA GLY A 346 13.51 13.03 3.18
C GLY A 346 13.22 14.23 4.08
N ARG A 347 12.09 14.87 3.84
CA ARG A 347 11.58 16.02 4.58
C ARG A 347 10.52 15.62 5.59
N ARG A 348 9.82 14.51 5.34
CA ARG A 348 8.68 14.02 6.13
C ARG A 348 8.69 12.52 6.19
N LYS A 349 8.14 11.97 7.27
CA LYS A 349 7.86 10.54 7.39
C LYS A 349 6.56 10.22 6.66
N ALA A 350 6.57 9.10 5.93
CA ALA A 350 5.39 8.70 5.17
C ALA A 350 5.24 7.18 5.09
N TYR A 351 4.00 6.76 4.95
CA TYR A 351 3.60 5.37 4.75
C TYR A 351 2.46 5.28 3.75
N ILE A 352 2.35 4.14 3.07
CA ILE A 352 1.13 3.72 2.40
C ILE A 352 0.65 2.47 3.11
N LYS A 353 -0.48 2.57 3.81
CA LYS A 353 -1.15 1.42 4.40
C LYS A 353 -2.05 0.78 3.34
N LEU A 354 -1.79 -0.49 3.04
CA LEU A 354 -2.65 -1.30 2.17
C LEU A 354 -3.72 -1.97 3.04
N ILE A 355 -4.97 -1.80 2.69
CA ILE A 355 -6.08 -2.26 3.49
C ILE A 355 -6.37 -3.73 3.23
N MET A 356 -6.27 -4.53 4.28
CA MET A 356 -6.57 -5.96 4.26
C MET A 356 -8.02 -6.18 4.66
N VAL A 357 -8.82 -6.67 3.74
CA VAL A 357 -10.23 -7.00 3.97
C VAL A 357 -10.31 -8.46 4.44
N PRO A 358 -10.81 -8.73 5.64
CA PRO A 358 -10.77 -10.09 6.22
C PRO A 358 -11.78 -11.05 5.60
N SER A 359 -12.89 -10.55 5.06
CA SER A 359 -13.95 -11.32 4.41
C SER A 359 -14.69 -10.45 3.39
N GLU A 360 -15.49 -11.07 2.53
CA GLU A 360 -16.39 -10.30 1.65
C GLU A 360 -17.36 -9.48 2.48
N MET A 361 -17.46 -8.18 2.17
CA MET A 361 -18.34 -7.24 2.86
C MET A 361 -18.76 -6.08 1.97
N ASP A 362 -19.84 -5.42 2.33
CA ASP A 362 -20.23 -4.18 1.68
C ASP A 362 -19.23 -3.06 2.04
N ALA A 363 -18.83 -2.27 1.06
CA ALA A 363 -17.80 -1.25 1.26
C ALA A 363 -18.23 -0.18 2.28
N GLU A 364 -19.53 0.08 2.37
CA GLU A 364 -20.12 1.01 3.34
C GLU A 364 -19.99 0.53 4.78
N ASP A 365 -19.91 -0.79 4.98
CA ASP A 365 -19.80 -1.39 6.31
C ASP A 365 -18.35 -1.41 6.84
N TYR A 366 -17.37 -0.96 6.05
CA TYR A 366 -15.95 -0.97 6.45
C TYR A 366 -15.53 0.38 7.06
N PRO A 367 -15.54 0.54 8.39
CA PRO A 367 -15.37 1.82 9.05
C PRO A 367 -13.95 2.39 9.05
N ILE A 368 -12.96 1.66 8.52
CA ILE A 368 -11.56 2.10 8.50
C ILE A 368 -11.39 3.44 7.76
N TRP A 369 -12.24 3.70 6.77
CA TRP A 369 -12.19 4.94 5.99
C TRP A 369 -12.54 6.16 6.83
N GLU A 370 -13.53 6.05 7.71
CA GLU A 370 -13.92 7.14 8.61
C GLU A 370 -12.81 7.44 9.63
N VAL A 371 -12.19 6.40 10.16
CA VAL A 371 -11.04 6.58 11.06
C VAL A 371 -9.88 7.21 10.31
N ALA A 372 -9.57 6.72 9.11
CA ALA A 372 -8.49 7.27 8.32
C ALA A 372 -8.67 8.76 8.02
N ARG A 373 -9.91 9.24 7.77
CA ARG A 373 -10.20 10.67 7.54
C ARG A 373 -9.89 11.54 8.75
N GLN A 374 -9.93 10.99 9.95
CA GLN A 374 -9.67 11.72 11.20
C GLN A 374 -8.20 11.73 11.62
N LEU A 375 -7.36 10.88 11.02
CA LEU A 375 -5.94 10.82 11.34
C LEU A 375 -5.20 12.04 10.81
N LYS A 376 -4.28 12.59 11.61
CA LYS A 376 -3.55 13.83 11.28
C LYS A 376 -2.61 13.69 10.09
N SER A 377 -2.07 12.50 9.88
CA SER A 377 -1.13 12.23 8.79
C SER A 377 -1.80 11.81 7.49
N THR A 378 -3.11 11.59 7.47
CA THR A 378 -3.81 11.16 6.25
C THR A 378 -3.71 12.22 5.16
N TYR A 379 -3.10 11.83 4.05
CA TYR A 379 -2.99 12.64 2.85
C TYR A 379 -4.07 12.29 1.82
N LYS A 380 -4.27 10.99 1.57
CA LYS A 380 -5.21 10.48 0.55
C LYS A 380 -5.74 9.12 0.97
N ILE A 381 -6.99 8.87 0.64
CA ILE A 381 -7.64 7.56 0.74
C ILE A 381 -8.05 7.16 -0.68
N ALA A 382 -7.64 5.96 -1.09
CA ALA A 382 -7.98 5.37 -2.37
C ALA A 382 -8.57 3.98 -2.13
N ALA A 383 -9.90 3.87 -2.11
CA ALA A 383 -10.58 2.59 -2.02
C ALA A 383 -10.43 1.82 -3.35
N ASN A 384 -10.18 0.53 -3.26
CA ASN A 384 -10.09 -0.37 -4.41
C ASN A 384 -11.40 -1.14 -4.57
N LEU A 385 -12.29 -0.59 -5.38
CA LEU A 385 -13.59 -1.16 -5.70
C LEU A 385 -13.67 -1.41 -7.21
N PRO A 386 -13.22 -2.57 -7.69
CA PRO A 386 -13.19 -2.91 -9.11
C PRO A 386 -14.55 -2.73 -9.78
N GLY A 387 -14.59 -2.03 -10.92
CA GLY A 387 -15.82 -1.83 -11.70
C GLY A 387 -16.91 -1.04 -10.99
N GLY A 388 -16.60 -0.30 -9.91
CA GLY A 388 -17.60 0.42 -9.11
C GLY A 388 -18.45 -0.51 -8.23
N ALA A 389 -17.92 -1.69 -7.91
CA ALA A 389 -18.58 -2.65 -7.02
C ALA A 389 -18.88 -2.01 -5.66
N ALA A 390 -20.03 -2.33 -5.09
CA ALA A 390 -20.40 -1.90 -3.74
C ALA A 390 -19.79 -2.78 -2.64
N ARG A 391 -19.05 -3.83 -3.01
CA ARG A 391 -18.51 -4.86 -2.09
C ARG A 391 -17.02 -5.06 -2.26
N PHE A 392 -16.33 -5.24 -1.15
CA PHE A 392 -14.97 -5.74 -1.11
C PHE A 392 -14.95 -7.26 -1.16
N VAL A 393 -13.92 -7.82 -1.78
CA VAL A 393 -13.57 -9.24 -1.69
C VAL A 393 -12.53 -9.45 -0.59
N LYS A 394 -12.43 -10.68 -0.06
CA LYS A 394 -11.35 -11.04 0.87
C LYS A 394 -9.98 -10.81 0.23
N THR A 395 -9.10 -10.10 0.93
CA THR A 395 -7.74 -9.86 0.45
C THR A 395 -6.92 -11.15 0.41
N ARG A 396 -6.32 -11.45 -0.72
CA ARG A 396 -5.46 -12.61 -1.00
C ARG A 396 -4.10 -12.19 -1.57
N ASP A 397 -4.04 -11.06 -2.25
CA ASP A 397 -2.89 -10.52 -2.97
C ASP A 397 -2.99 -8.99 -3.09
N LEU A 398 -2.09 -8.39 -3.85
CA LEU A 398 -2.05 -6.95 -4.04
C LEU A 398 -3.29 -6.42 -4.81
N GLU A 399 -3.88 -7.21 -5.70
CA GLU A 399 -5.04 -6.78 -6.51
C GLU A 399 -6.35 -6.79 -5.72
N THR A 400 -6.45 -7.70 -4.76
CA THR A 400 -7.63 -7.89 -3.91
C THR A 400 -7.59 -7.09 -2.60
N ASN A 401 -6.60 -6.20 -2.41
CA ASN A 401 -6.60 -5.31 -1.25
C ASN A 401 -7.80 -4.34 -1.31
N GLY A 402 -8.29 -3.92 -0.15
CA GLY A 402 -9.42 -2.99 -0.05
C GLY A 402 -9.11 -1.56 -0.47
N GLY A 403 -7.84 -1.24 -0.71
CA GLY A 403 -7.37 0.10 -1.09
C GLY A 403 -6.15 0.55 -0.32
N MET A 404 -5.81 1.82 -0.46
CA MET A 404 -4.61 2.41 0.13
C MET A 404 -4.93 3.68 0.90
N ILE A 405 -4.31 3.83 2.06
CA ILE A 405 -4.31 5.06 2.84
C ILE A 405 -2.90 5.62 2.85
N TYR A 406 -2.73 6.81 2.30
CA TYR A 406 -1.46 7.53 2.22
C TYR A 406 -1.31 8.40 3.45
N LEU A 407 -0.25 8.19 4.21
CA LEU A 407 0.07 8.92 5.44
C LEU A 407 1.35 9.70 5.23
N VAL A 408 1.37 10.99 5.58
CA VAL A 408 2.57 11.83 5.55
C VAL A 408 2.50 12.93 6.60
N HIS A 409 3.55 13.06 7.41
CA HIS A 409 3.62 14.09 8.45
C HIS A 409 5.06 14.54 8.69
N GLU A 410 5.24 15.81 9.11
CA GLU A 410 6.55 16.36 9.48
C GLU A 410 7.08 15.79 10.79
N ASP A 411 6.19 15.51 11.73
CA ASP A 411 6.48 14.75 12.94
C ASP A 411 6.35 13.25 12.63
N ALA A 412 7.47 12.53 12.62
CA ALA A 412 7.52 11.11 12.32
C ALA A 412 6.66 10.28 13.28
N LYS A 413 6.59 10.70 14.56
CA LYS A 413 5.79 9.99 15.57
C LYS A 413 4.30 10.03 15.25
N VAL A 414 3.78 11.13 14.72
CA VAL A 414 2.38 11.25 14.31
C VAL A 414 2.06 10.26 13.18
N ALA A 415 2.91 10.20 12.15
CA ALA A 415 2.70 9.28 11.04
C ALA A 415 2.77 7.81 11.47
N GLU A 416 3.69 7.49 12.39
CA GLU A 416 3.87 6.14 12.94
C GLU A 416 2.69 5.72 13.82
N ASP A 417 2.23 6.59 14.73
CA ASP A 417 1.08 6.32 15.60
C ASP A 417 -0.22 6.14 14.78
N ASP A 418 -0.42 6.95 13.74
CA ASP A 418 -1.55 6.84 12.84
C ASP A 418 -1.50 5.52 12.04
N LEU A 419 -0.32 5.11 11.55
CA LEU A 419 -0.14 3.80 10.91
C LEU A 419 -0.49 2.66 11.87
N GLN A 420 0.03 2.70 13.11
CA GLN A 420 -0.28 1.65 14.10
C GLN A 420 -1.76 1.62 14.43
N THR A 421 -2.43 2.77 14.50
CA THR A 421 -3.88 2.84 14.70
C THR A 421 -4.64 2.07 13.61
N LEU A 422 -4.29 2.29 12.33
CA LEU A 422 -4.92 1.56 11.21
C LEU A 422 -4.64 0.05 11.28
N ARG A 423 -3.40 -0.33 11.59
CA ARG A 423 -3.00 -1.75 11.71
C ARG A 423 -3.73 -2.48 12.82
N LEU A 424 -3.88 -1.83 13.97
CA LEU A 424 -4.62 -2.40 15.10
C LEU A 424 -6.10 -2.57 14.77
N MET A 425 -6.69 -1.59 14.08
CA MET A 425 -8.08 -1.69 13.64
C MET A 425 -8.29 -2.89 12.71
N GLU A 426 -7.41 -3.11 11.74
CA GLU A 426 -7.55 -4.26 10.84
C GLU A 426 -7.41 -5.59 11.56
N ARG A 427 -6.38 -5.75 12.42
CA ARG A 427 -6.08 -7.05 13.02
C ARG A 427 -7.10 -7.46 14.06
N ASP A 428 -7.39 -6.57 14.97
CA ASP A 428 -8.04 -6.95 16.21
C ASP A 428 -9.47 -6.41 16.29
N PHE A 429 -9.65 -5.17 15.91
CA PHE A 429 -10.93 -4.49 16.03
C PHE A 429 -11.97 -5.05 15.03
N PHE A 430 -11.60 -5.19 13.75
CA PHE A 430 -12.53 -5.70 12.75
C PHE A 430 -12.78 -7.19 12.87
N GLN A 431 -11.79 -7.98 13.28
CA GLN A 431 -12.03 -9.38 13.63
C GLN A 431 -13.01 -9.50 14.78
N LEU A 432 -12.90 -8.61 15.77
CA LEU A 432 -13.82 -8.57 16.91
C LEU A 432 -15.23 -8.14 16.52
N LEU A 433 -15.37 -7.19 15.61
CA LEU A 433 -16.67 -6.67 15.16
C LEU A 433 -17.36 -7.60 14.16
N MET A 434 -16.57 -8.26 13.31
CA MET A 434 -17.05 -9.12 12.22
C MET A 434 -17.23 -10.57 12.66
N SER A 435 -16.62 -10.99 13.78
CA SER A 435 -16.93 -12.29 14.37
C SER A 435 -18.35 -12.28 14.93
N ASP A 436 -19.08 -13.40 14.86
CA ASP A 436 -20.51 -13.63 15.15
C ASP A 436 -21.15 -12.88 16.34
N GLY A 437 -20.40 -12.08 17.10
CA GLY A 437 -20.87 -11.31 18.23
C GLY A 437 -21.81 -10.14 17.89
N MET A 438 -21.83 -9.68 16.62
CA MET A 438 -22.74 -8.64 16.16
C MET A 438 -24.08 -9.19 15.64
N SER A 439 -24.26 -10.50 15.59
CA SER A 439 -25.50 -11.17 15.19
C SER A 439 -26.59 -11.21 16.28
N GLY A 440 -26.57 -10.28 17.24
CA GLY A 440 -27.63 -10.14 18.25
C GLY A 440 -27.59 -11.16 19.38
N ARG A 441 -26.51 -11.94 19.55
CA ARG A 441 -26.35 -12.81 20.70
C ARG A 441 -25.72 -12.05 21.86
N ARG A 442 -26.46 -11.89 22.94
CA ARG A 442 -25.95 -11.41 24.23
C ARG A 442 -24.76 -12.27 24.68
N THR A 443 -23.62 -11.65 24.89
CA THR A 443 -22.39 -12.35 25.33
C THR A 443 -22.31 -12.61 26.83
N SER A 444 -23.30 -12.20 27.62
CA SER A 444 -23.35 -12.48 29.07
C SER A 444 -24.75 -12.73 29.61
N SER A 445 -24.89 -13.81 30.35
CA SER A 445 -26.02 -14.08 31.27
C SER A 445 -25.85 -13.21 32.52
N GLY A 446 -26.16 -11.93 32.48
CA GLY A 446 -26.04 -11.02 33.60
C GLY A 446 -27.26 -10.11 33.73
N ASP A 447 -27.39 -9.51 34.88
CA ASP A 447 -28.46 -8.56 35.23
C ASP A 447 -28.75 -7.55 34.12
N ASP A 448 -30.00 -7.54 33.64
CA ASP A 448 -30.51 -6.68 32.58
C ASP A 448 -30.98 -5.29 33.10
N SER A 449 -30.63 -4.95 34.34
CA SER A 449 -31.02 -3.66 34.93
C SER A 449 -30.45 -2.51 34.16
N PRO A 450 -31.21 -1.44 33.94
CA PRO A 450 -30.69 -0.19 33.35
C PRO A 450 -29.53 0.36 34.17
N THR A 451 -28.56 0.99 33.52
CA THR A 451 -27.43 1.63 34.20
C THR A 451 -27.91 2.76 35.11
N ASP A 452 -27.59 2.71 36.38
CA ASP A 452 -27.69 3.87 37.26
C ASP A 452 -26.48 4.79 37.03
N PHE A 453 -26.63 5.76 36.13
CA PHE A 453 -25.55 6.68 35.78
C PHE A 453 -25.08 7.53 36.98
N ARG A 454 -25.95 7.80 37.98
CA ARG A 454 -25.56 8.55 39.18
C ARG A 454 -24.61 7.74 40.06
N ALA A 455 -24.93 6.47 40.27
CA ALA A 455 -24.06 5.55 40.99
C ALA A 455 -22.73 5.36 40.23
N LEU A 456 -22.79 5.15 38.91
CA LEU A 456 -21.63 4.99 38.06
C LEU A 456 -20.68 6.19 38.11
N LEU A 457 -21.19 7.41 37.99
CA LEU A 457 -20.38 8.64 38.07
C LEU A 457 -19.67 8.78 39.41
N LYS A 458 -20.33 8.40 40.50
CA LYS A 458 -19.73 8.37 41.84
C LYS A 458 -18.64 7.32 41.96
N GLU A 459 -18.88 6.12 41.43
CA GLU A 459 -17.90 5.03 41.44
C GLU A 459 -16.65 5.35 40.61
N CYS A 460 -16.83 6.05 39.49
CA CYS A 460 -15.74 6.46 38.61
C CYS A 460 -15.02 7.73 39.07
N ASP A 461 -15.40 8.29 40.21
CA ASP A 461 -14.85 9.55 40.72
C ASP A 461 -14.88 10.67 39.66
N ALA A 462 -16.07 10.86 39.05
CA ALA A 462 -16.27 11.82 38.00
C ALA A 462 -16.49 13.21 38.57
N HIS A 463 -15.65 14.17 38.15
CA HIS A 463 -15.68 15.56 38.62
C HIS A 463 -15.62 16.53 37.44
N GLY A 464 -16.02 17.77 37.68
CA GLY A 464 -15.96 18.86 36.69
C GLY A 464 -17.11 18.83 35.68
N ALA A 465 -16.82 19.15 34.42
CA ALA A 465 -17.80 19.10 33.35
C ALA A 465 -18.06 17.66 32.93
N ILE A 466 -19.29 17.18 33.07
CA ILE A 466 -19.67 15.79 32.83
C ILE A 466 -20.64 15.74 31.66
N LEU A 467 -20.41 14.82 30.71
CA LEU A 467 -21.34 14.44 29.65
C LEU A 467 -21.83 13.02 29.85
N VAL A 468 -23.13 12.80 29.79
CA VAL A 468 -23.73 11.47 29.70
C VAL A 468 -24.46 11.34 28.38
N ALA A 469 -23.91 10.52 27.49
CA ALA A 469 -24.48 10.23 26.19
C ALA A 469 -25.09 8.83 26.21
N ALA A 470 -26.41 8.73 26.12
CA ALA A 470 -27.15 7.48 26.21
C ALA A 470 -28.42 7.51 25.35
N ASP A 471 -29.01 6.33 25.08
CA ASP A 471 -30.26 6.24 24.30
C ASP A 471 -31.43 6.92 25.01
N ASN A 472 -31.46 6.84 26.33
CA ASN A 472 -32.46 7.47 27.18
C ASN A 472 -31.84 7.97 28.50
N PRO A 473 -31.02 9.04 28.45
CA PRO A 473 -30.35 9.52 29.65
C PRO A 473 -31.39 10.17 30.59
N GLN A 474 -31.36 9.77 31.88
CA GLN A 474 -32.08 10.48 32.92
C GLN A 474 -31.41 11.83 33.19
N GLU A 475 -32.18 12.84 33.56
CA GLU A 475 -31.61 14.11 34.02
C GLU A 475 -30.71 13.87 35.26
N ILE A 476 -29.45 14.26 35.14
CA ILE A 476 -28.46 14.15 36.19
C ILE A 476 -27.98 15.55 36.54
N GLU A 477 -28.15 15.92 37.81
CA GLU A 477 -27.69 17.24 38.30
C GLU A 477 -26.17 17.37 38.11
N GLY A 478 -25.75 18.44 37.44
CA GLY A 478 -24.34 18.72 37.15
C GLY A 478 -23.77 18.02 35.91
N ALA A 479 -24.58 17.29 35.13
CA ALA A 479 -24.16 16.67 33.89
C ALA A 479 -24.99 17.16 32.68
N GLN A 480 -24.36 17.32 31.54
CA GLN A 480 -25.05 17.47 30.26
C GLN A 480 -25.48 16.09 29.78
N CYS A 481 -26.76 15.87 29.57
CA CYS A 481 -27.31 14.61 29.08
C CYS A 481 -27.72 14.77 27.61
N VAL A 482 -27.22 13.87 26.75
CA VAL A 482 -27.48 13.86 25.30
C VAL A 482 -27.91 12.50 24.81
N THR A 483 -28.68 12.49 23.74
CA THR A 483 -29.09 11.30 23.00
C THR A 483 -28.32 11.19 21.69
N PRO A 484 -28.38 10.06 20.95
CA PRO A 484 -27.80 9.97 19.61
C PRO A 484 -28.22 11.07 18.64
N LYS A 485 -29.42 11.64 18.85
CA LYS A 485 -29.95 12.72 17.99
C LYS A 485 -29.46 14.11 18.37
N THR A 486 -29.02 14.32 19.60
CA THR A 486 -28.60 15.61 20.13
C THR A 486 -27.11 15.69 20.45
N ILE A 487 -26.34 14.63 20.15
CA ILE A 487 -24.91 14.58 20.43
C ILE A 487 -24.11 15.65 19.65
N GLU A 488 -24.58 16.04 18.48
CA GLU A 488 -23.95 17.07 17.66
C GLU A 488 -23.96 18.46 18.32
N ASP A 489 -24.88 18.68 19.25
CA ASP A 489 -24.98 19.91 20.02
C ASP A 489 -24.00 19.99 21.21
N ALA A 490 -23.30 18.87 21.49
CA ALA A 490 -22.35 18.81 22.59
C ALA A 490 -20.99 19.41 22.20
N HIS A 491 -20.49 20.32 23.03
CA HIS A 491 -19.16 20.92 22.84
C HIS A 491 -18.06 19.98 23.33
N LYS A 492 -16.83 20.11 22.77
CA LYS A 492 -15.64 19.40 23.29
C LYS A 492 -15.20 19.99 24.63
N GLY A 493 -14.58 19.18 25.47
CA GLY A 493 -13.91 19.67 26.66
C GLY A 493 -14.44 19.16 28.00
N PHE A 494 -15.12 18.02 28.01
CA PHE A 494 -15.62 17.42 29.24
C PHE A 494 -14.52 16.73 30.07
N ASP A 495 -14.61 16.85 31.37
CA ASP A 495 -13.76 16.16 32.34
C ASP A 495 -14.07 14.66 32.44
N CYS A 496 -15.35 14.32 32.22
CA CYS A 496 -15.80 12.94 32.15
C CYS A 496 -16.87 12.80 31.07
N VAL A 497 -16.72 11.78 30.24
CA VAL A 497 -17.67 11.39 29.20
C VAL A 497 -18.13 9.97 29.44
N VAL A 498 -19.41 9.77 29.67
CA VAL A 498 -20.02 8.43 29.79
C VAL A 498 -20.68 8.08 28.46
N VAL A 499 -20.30 6.93 27.91
CA VAL A 499 -20.82 6.38 26.66
C VAL A 499 -21.79 5.26 26.99
N GLY A 500 -23.06 5.60 27.22
CA GLY A 500 -24.08 4.72 27.80
C GLY A 500 -25.17 4.28 26.81
N TYR A 501 -24.83 3.98 25.56
CA TYR A 501 -25.79 3.50 24.56
C TYR A 501 -26.18 2.05 24.80
N GLU A 502 -27.47 1.79 25.02
CA GLU A 502 -27.95 0.48 25.49
C GLU A 502 -28.75 -0.32 24.46
N GLN A 503 -29.35 0.30 23.42
CA GLN A 503 -30.19 -0.52 22.54
C GLN A 503 -30.36 -0.09 21.09
N PRO A 504 -31.29 0.64 20.58
CA PRO A 504 -31.98 0.19 19.36
C PRO A 504 -31.21 0.39 18.05
N LEU A 505 -29.99 0.82 18.08
CA LEU A 505 -29.16 0.98 16.88
C LEU A 505 -28.77 -0.37 16.23
N LEU A 506 -28.94 -1.49 16.94
CA LEU A 506 -28.59 -2.83 16.46
C LEU A 506 -29.65 -3.50 15.56
N GLU A 507 -30.86 -2.95 15.49
CA GLU A 507 -31.97 -3.59 14.75
C GLU A 507 -32.05 -3.22 13.25
N VAL A 508 -31.22 -2.33 12.75
CA VAL A 508 -31.21 -1.89 11.35
C VAL A 508 -29.93 -2.35 10.66
N LYS A 509 -30.05 -2.98 9.50
CA LYS A 509 -28.94 -3.42 8.63
C LYS A 509 -27.99 -2.25 8.37
N GLY A 510 -26.68 -2.43 8.59
CA GLY A 510 -25.66 -1.38 8.50
C GLY A 510 -25.41 -0.59 9.80
N LYS A 511 -26.02 -0.92 10.91
CA LYS A 511 -26.01 -0.12 12.16
C LYS A 511 -24.88 -0.39 13.12
N ALA A 512 -24.15 -1.48 12.96
CA ALA A 512 -22.94 -1.71 13.75
C ALA A 512 -21.93 -0.58 13.55
N THR A 513 -21.77 -0.13 12.32
CA THR A 513 -20.91 1.01 11.95
C THR A 513 -21.41 2.31 12.57
N ALA A 514 -22.72 2.54 12.58
CA ALA A 514 -23.30 3.73 13.18
C ALA A 514 -23.11 3.78 14.70
N LEU A 515 -23.27 2.67 15.39
CA LEU A 515 -23.00 2.57 16.83
C LEU A 515 -21.53 2.84 17.16
N LEU A 516 -20.63 2.25 16.41
CA LEU A 516 -19.20 2.49 16.58
C LEU A 516 -18.82 3.94 16.30
N TRP A 517 -19.32 4.50 15.23
CA TRP A 517 -19.10 5.90 14.88
C TRP A 517 -19.60 6.81 16.01
N LEU A 518 -20.79 6.52 16.55
CA LEU A 518 -21.37 7.26 17.67
C LEU A 518 -20.51 7.14 18.93
N ILE A 519 -20.07 5.91 19.28
CA ILE A 519 -19.17 5.68 20.42
C ILE A 519 -17.86 6.45 20.22
N PHE A 520 -17.25 6.37 19.06
CA PHE A 520 -15.99 7.05 18.76
C PHE A 520 -16.10 8.57 18.83
N ASN A 521 -17.13 9.16 18.26
CA ASN A 521 -17.34 10.61 18.31
C ASN A 521 -17.66 11.09 19.72
N THR A 522 -18.40 10.30 20.49
CA THR A 522 -18.69 10.62 21.89
C THR A 522 -17.39 10.61 22.73
N MET A 523 -16.49 9.64 22.51
CA MET A 523 -15.20 9.59 23.20
C MET A 523 -14.33 10.84 22.93
N GLU A 524 -14.46 11.45 21.75
CA GLU A 524 -13.67 12.64 21.38
C GLU A 524 -14.08 13.91 22.14
N LEU A 525 -15.22 13.90 22.80
CA LEU A 525 -15.71 15.03 23.57
C LEU A 525 -14.96 15.22 24.91
N ALA A 526 -14.25 14.17 25.39
CA ALA A 526 -13.40 14.27 26.55
C ALA A 526 -12.16 15.15 26.26
N ARG A 527 -11.82 16.06 27.18
CA ARG A 527 -10.61 16.87 27.12
C ARG A 527 -9.35 16.06 27.44
N GLU A 528 -8.17 16.64 27.23
CA GLU A 528 -6.90 16.06 27.69
C GLU A 528 -6.92 15.88 29.21
N GLY A 529 -6.56 14.69 29.68
CA GLY A 529 -6.69 14.29 31.08
C GLY A 529 -8.11 13.93 31.51
N GLY A 530 -9.11 14.05 30.63
CA GLY A 530 -10.49 13.67 30.90
C GLY A 530 -10.72 12.16 30.82
N LYS A 531 -11.70 11.67 31.59
CA LYS A 531 -12.10 10.25 31.64
C LYS A 531 -13.16 9.94 30.57
N VAL A 532 -13.07 8.75 30.01
CA VAL A 532 -14.14 8.14 29.17
C VAL A 532 -14.57 6.85 29.86
N VAL A 533 -15.88 6.68 30.05
CA VAL A 533 -16.47 5.56 30.77
C VAL A 533 -17.42 4.81 29.85
N ILE A 534 -17.21 3.51 29.64
CA ILE A 534 -18.15 2.61 28.94
C ILE A 534 -18.72 1.63 29.96
N PRO A 535 -20.00 1.75 30.35
CA PRO A 535 -20.64 0.88 31.32
C PRO A 535 -20.92 -0.51 30.73
N ARG A 536 -21.17 -1.48 31.60
CA ARG A 536 -21.53 -2.85 31.23
C ARG A 536 -22.75 -2.92 30.34
N SER A 537 -23.74 -2.10 30.58
CA SER A 537 -24.95 -2.00 29.76
C SER A 537 -24.66 -1.68 28.29
N THR A 538 -23.56 -0.99 28.00
CA THR A 538 -23.09 -0.70 26.64
C THR A 538 -22.16 -1.80 26.13
N TYR A 539 -21.09 -2.15 26.88
CA TYR A 539 -20.11 -3.09 26.36
C TYR A 539 -20.62 -4.53 26.22
N ARG A 540 -21.70 -4.91 26.90
CA ARG A 540 -22.34 -6.22 26.69
C ARG A 540 -22.86 -6.45 25.27
N TYR A 541 -23.08 -5.37 24.52
CA TYR A 541 -23.46 -5.43 23.10
C TYR A 541 -22.26 -5.45 22.16
N LEU A 542 -21.05 -5.22 22.66
CA LEU A 542 -19.84 -5.31 21.88
C LEU A 542 -19.37 -6.76 21.79
N ALA A 543 -18.80 -7.14 20.66
CA ALA A 543 -18.10 -8.39 20.54
C ALA A 543 -17.03 -8.48 21.64
N TYR A 544 -16.89 -9.63 22.27
CA TYR A 544 -16.01 -9.88 23.41
C TYR A 544 -16.27 -9.00 24.66
N GLY A 545 -17.41 -8.32 24.72
CA GLY A 545 -17.86 -7.60 25.90
C GLY A 545 -16.86 -6.57 26.41
N ARG A 546 -16.39 -6.73 27.66
CA ARG A 546 -15.43 -5.83 28.30
C ARG A 546 -14.14 -5.64 27.49
N LYS A 547 -13.54 -6.74 26.97
CA LYS A 547 -12.33 -6.67 26.15
C LYS A 547 -12.54 -5.86 24.88
N GLY A 548 -13.70 -5.97 24.24
CA GLY A 548 -14.06 -5.15 23.10
C GLY A 548 -14.10 -3.65 23.44
N ALA A 549 -14.66 -3.27 24.59
CA ALA A 549 -14.64 -1.88 25.05
C ALA A 549 -13.23 -1.37 25.36
N GLU A 550 -12.39 -2.18 25.99
CA GLU A 550 -10.99 -1.86 26.25
C GLU A 550 -10.22 -1.60 24.93
N GLN A 551 -10.43 -2.43 23.92
CA GLN A 551 -9.82 -2.24 22.59
C GLN A 551 -10.32 -0.98 21.89
N LEU A 552 -11.61 -0.66 21.97
CA LEU A 552 -12.17 0.59 21.45
C LEU A 552 -11.47 1.82 22.04
N MET A 553 -11.27 1.82 23.34
CA MET A 553 -10.58 2.91 24.04
C MET A 553 -9.13 3.03 23.58
N LEU A 554 -8.40 1.91 23.48
CA LEU A 554 -7.02 1.90 23.01
C LEU A 554 -6.87 2.40 21.57
N VAL A 555 -7.79 2.00 20.68
CA VAL A 555 -7.82 2.48 19.28
C VAL A 555 -8.02 4.00 19.23
N LYS A 556 -8.82 4.57 20.16
CA LYS A 556 -9.02 6.01 20.27
C LYS A 556 -7.93 6.75 21.02
N GLY A 557 -6.85 6.08 21.38
CA GLY A 557 -5.73 6.69 22.05
C GLY A 557 -5.99 7.03 23.52
N LEU A 558 -6.90 6.29 24.16
CA LEU A 558 -7.16 6.42 25.59
C LEU A 558 -6.30 5.42 26.36
N ALA A 559 -5.66 5.86 27.43
CA ALA A 559 -4.98 4.98 28.36
C ALA A 559 -6.02 4.31 29.29
N LEU A 560 -6.00 2.99 29.40
CA LEU A 560 -6.91 2.29 30.32
C LEU A 560 -6.55 2.62 31.76
N GLU A 561 -7.54 3.03 32.54
CA GLU A 561 -7.38 3.21 33.99
C GLU A 561 -7.57 1.85 34.67
N HIS A 562 -6.47 1.24 35.11
CA HIS A 562 -6.50 0.05 35.96
C HIS A 562 -6.92 0.44 37.38
N THR A 563 -8.18 0.79 37.56
CA THR A 563 -8.75 0.79 38.91
C THR A 563 -8.84 -0.65 39.35
N SER A 564 -8.59 -0.90 40.64
CA SER A 564 -8.71 -2.22 41.27
C SER A 564 -10.00 -2.91 40.79
N ALA A 565 -9.82 -3.76 39.80
CA ALA A 565 -10.78 -4.13 38.74
C ALA A 565 -11.98 -4.95 39.21
N SER A 566 -12.22 -5.04 40.47
CA SER A 566 -13.27 -5.90 41.05
C SER A 566 -14.55 -5.16 41.46
N ARG A 567 -14.65 -3.86 41.31
CA ARG A 567 -15.79 -3.08 41.83
C ARG A 567 -16.59 -2.27 40.83
N THR A 568 -16.06 -1.93 39.64
CA THR A 568 -16.85 -1.16 38.65
C THR A 568 -17.23 -2.03 37.45
N ASP A 569 -18.51 -2.10 37.17
CA ASP A 569 -19.07 -2.71 35.96
C ASP A 569 -18.90 -1.79 34.72
N ALA A 570 -17.74 -1.13 34.60
CA ALA A 570 -17.41 -0.22 33.51
C ALA A 570 -15.95 -0.38 33.06
N VAL A 571 -15.66 0.02 31.83
CA VAL A 571 -14.30 0.24 31.33
C VAL A 571 -14.02 1.73 31.35
N ILE A 572 -12.90 2.13 31.95
CA ILE A 572 -12.51 3.52 32.08
C ILE A 572 -11.21 3.74 31.30
N GLY A 573 -11.23 4.74 30.42
CA GLY A 573 -10.05 5.23 29.73
C GLY A 573 -9.80 6.70 30.04
N VAL A 574 -8.54 7.11 30.07
CA VAL A 574 -8.13 8.50 30.28
C VAL A 574 -7.44 9.01 29.04
N ARG A 575 -7.84 10.20 28.57
CA ARG A 575 -7.16 10.85 27.44
C ARG A 575 -5.82 11.40 27.93
N PRO A 576 -4.66 10.93 27.41
CA PRO A 576 -3.35 11.37 27.89
C PRO A 576 -3.15 12.87 27.67
N ARG A 577 -2.48 13.52 28.62
CA ARG A 577 -2.06 14.93 28.51
C ARG A 577 -0.85 15.10 27.60
N GLU A 578 -0.01 14.07 27.49
CA GLU A 578 1.19 14.03 26.68
C GLU A 578 1.23 12.80 25.78
N LYS A 579 1.64 12.96 24.52
CA LYS A 579 1.71 11.86 23.54
C LYS A 579 2.62 10.70 23.99
N ASN A 580 3.67 10.97 24.75
CA ASN A 580 4.62 9.95 25.23
C ASN A 580 4.01 8.97 26.24
N ASP A 581 3.04 9.41 27.04
CA ASP A 581 2.33 8.54 27.98
C ASP A 581 1.47 7.51 27.23
N PHE A 582 0.87 7.90 26.11
CA PHE A 582 0.05 7.03 25.28
C PHE A 582 0.80 5.81 24.78
N THR A 583 2.01 5.97 24.22
CA THR A 583 2.75 4.84 23.62
C THR A 583 3.14 3.80 24.67
N ARG A 584 3.53 4.22 25.85
CA ARG A 584 3.92 3.33 26.95
C ARG A 584 2.74 2.50 27.47
N TYR A 585 1.61 3.14 27.73
CA TYR A 585 0.39 2.48 28.20
C TYR A 585 -0.24 1.59 27.12
N HIS A 586 -0.24 2.04 25.88
CA HIS A 586 -0.81 1.31 24.74
C HIS A 586 -0.06 0.01 24.47
N GLN A 587 1.27 0.02 24.45
CA GLN A 587 2.06 -1.19 24.24
C GLN A 587 1.91 -2.21 25.38
N GLN A 588 1.78 -1.75 26.61
CA GLN A 588 1.60 -2.62 27.77
C GLN A 588 0.20 -3.21 27.81
N ALA A 589 -0.83 -2.38 27.62
CA ALA A 589 -2.22 -2.82 27.64
C ALA A 589 -2.55 -3.80 26.50
N TRP A 590 -2.00 -3.59 25.29
CA TRP A 590 -2.17 -4.54 24.18
C TRP A 590 -1.56 -5.91 24.49
N LYS A 591 -0.40 -5.96 25.14
CA LYS A 591 0.19 -7.23 25.57
C LYS A 591 -0.70 -7.98 26.55
N GLU A 592 -1.35 -7.25 27.47
CA GLU A 592 -2.25 -7.85 28.47
C GLU A 592 -3.61 -8.30 27.87
N ILE A 593 -4.07 -7.66 26.80
CA ILE A 593 -5.33 -8.00 26.11
C ILE A 593 -5.17 -9.18 25.16
N LEU A 594 -4.01 -9.29 24.50
CA LEU A 594 -3.75 -10.34 23.50
C LEU A 594 -3.23 -11.66 24.10
N HIS A 595 -2.78 -11.65 25.34
CA HIS A 595 -2.35 -12.83 26.11
C HIS A 595 -3.32 -13.14 27.24
#